data_e1095b95175b05fcd5f118b02166d55c
#
_entry.id   e1095b95175b05fcd5f118b02166d55c
#
_cell.length_a   1.000
_cell.length_b   1.000
_cell.length_c   1.000
_cell.angle_alpha   90.00
_cell.angle_beta   90.00
_cell.angle_gamma   90.00
#
_symmetry.space_group_name_H-M   'P 1'
#
loop_
_entity.id
_entity.type
_entity.pdbx_description
1 polymer ?
#
loop_
_entity_poly.entity_id
_entity_poly.type
_entity_poly.pdbx_seq_one_letter_code
_entity_poly.pdbx_strand_id
1 'polypeptide(L)'
;MGGLWPPALPTALNLVGRPKAAPTKMEKENMDKLITFAVPCYNSAAYMEHCVDTLLQGGDDIEIILVDDGSPKDDTPAICDRYAEQYPDIVRAIHQPNGGHGEGVNQGLRNARGIYYKVVDSDDWVDVPSLRKALDKLRQFVRDKKAVDMLICNYVYEHVEDNTQRVMHYRNVFPRNRVFGWEQIGRFRPSQYLLM
;
A
#
# COMPACT_ATOMS: atom_id res chain seq x y z
N MET A 1 26.23 -5.44 0.73
CA MET A 1 26.60 -4.58 1.87
C MET A 1 25.34 -3.88 2.30
N GLY A 2 24.85 -4.17 3.51
CA GLY A 2 23.57 -3.65 3.98
C GLY A 2 23.60 -2.15 4.19
N GLY A 3 22.84 -1.41 3.40
CA GLY A 3 22.61 0.01 3.60
C GLY A 3 21.84 0.22 4.90
N LEU A 4 22.46 0.86 5.88
CA LEU A 4 21.81 1.35 7.09
C LEU A 4 20.82 2.44 6.68
N TRP A 5 19.52 2.10 6.68
CA TRP A 5 18.46 3.09 6.60
C TRP A 5 18.57 4.07 7.77
N PRO A 6 18.51 5.38 7.53
CA PRO A 6 18.39 6.32 8.64
C PRO A 6 17.09 5.97 9.40
N PRO A 7 17.08 6.14 10.74
CA PRO A 7 15.92 5.79 11.55
C PRO A 7 14.67 6.44 10.96
N ALA A 8 13.67 5.61 10.65
CA ALA A 8 12.40 6.04 10.07
C ALA A 8 11.84 7.21 10.89
N LEU A 9 11.78 8.38 10.28
CA LEU A 9 11.15 9.53 10.89
C LEU A 9 9.68 9.19 11.14
N PRO A 10 9.08 9.60 12.26
CA PRO A 10 7.74 9.19 12.63
C PRO A 10 6.76 9.49 11.49
N THR A 11 6.09 8.47 11.03
CA THR A 11 5.09 8.50 9.98
C THR A 11 4.01 9.53 10.33
N ALA A 12 3.82 10.55 9.50
CA ALA A 12 2.74 11.50 9.72
C ALA A 12 1.40 10.82 9.40
N LEU A 13 0.51 10.77 10.38
CA LEU A 13 -0.82 10.20 10.25
C LEU A 13 -1.79 11.30 9.85
N ASN A 14 -2.41 11.17 8.69
CA ASN A 14 -3.34 12.16 8.16
C ASN A 14 -4.63 11.47 7.67
N LEU A 15 -5.79 11.95 8.11
CA LEU A 15 -7.03 11.21 7.99
C LEU A 15 -8.21 12.11 7.67
N VAL A 16 -8.95 11.76 6.62
CA VAL A 16 -10.16 12.46 6.19
C VAL A 16 -11.35 11.53 6.37
N GLY A 17 -12.36 11.97 7.09
CA GLY A 17 -13.58 11.22 7.35
C GLY A 17 -14.82 11.80 6.71
N ARG A 18 -15.57 10.97 5.98
CA ARG A 18 -17.04 11.09 5.84
C ARG A 18 -17.66 9.93 6.59
N PRO A 19 -18.76 10.14 7.31
CA PRO A 19 -19.48 9.03 7.89
C PRO A 19 -20.05 8.19 6.72
N LYS A 20 -19.39 7.11 6.34
CA LYS A 20 -20.02 6.04 5.58
C LYS A 20 -21.00 5.34 6.52
N ALA A 21 -22.18 4.98 5.99
CA ALA A 21 -23.05 4.04 6.67
C ALA A 21 -22.23 2.82 7.10
N ALA A 22 -22.46 2.31 8.30
CA ALA A 22 -21.78 1.10 8.76
C ALA A 22 -21.96 -0.01 7.72
N PRO A 23 -20.88 -0.77 7.40
CA PRO A 23 -20.95 -1.82 6.41
C PRO A 23 -22.07 -2.81 6.75
N THR A 24 -22.80 -3.26 5.73
CA THR A 24 -23.85 -4.26 5.87
C THR A 24 -23.28 -5.58 6.40
N LYS A 25 -24.16 -6.47 6.90
CA LYS A 25 -23.71 -7.79 7.42
C LYS A 25 -22.95 -8.60 6.37
N MET A 26 -23.36 -8.53 5.10
CA MET A 26 -22.68 -9.19 3.97
C MET A 26 -21.31 -8.55 3.66
N GLU A 27 -21.17 -7.23 3.78
CA GLU A 27 -19.88 -6.55 3.61
C GLU A 27 -18.90 -6.87 4.74
N LYS A 28 -19.38 -7.12 5.97
CA LYS A 28 -18.56 -7.55 7.11
C LYS A 28 -18.07 -8.99 6.98
N GLU A 29 -18.84 -9.88 6.40
CA GLU A 29 -18.49 -11.29 6.21
C GLU A 29 -17.40 -11.49 5.14
N ASN A 30 -17.13 -10.48 4.31
CA ASN A 30 -16.12 -10.52 3.24
C ASN A 30 -14.88 -9.65 3.51
N MET A 31 -14.82 -8.95 4.65
CA MET A 31 -13.69 -8.09 5.04
C MET A 31 -12.85 -8.77 6.12
N ASP A 32 -12.06 -9.78 5.71
CA ASP A 32 -11.24 -10.57 6.63
C ASP A 32 -9.87 -9.96 6.90
N LYS A 33 -9.48 -8.92 6.16
CA LYS A 33 -8.13 -8.35 6.19
C LYS A 33 -8.13 -6.88 6.61
N LEU A 34 -7.07 -6.47 7.29
CA LEU A 34 -6.88 -5.07 7.71
C LEU A 34 -6.65 -4.15 6.52
N ILE A 35 -5.76 -4.56 5.61
CA ILE A 35 -5.39 -3.79 4.42
C ILE A 35 -5.12 -4.72 3.26
N THR A 36 -5.53 -4.31 2.06
CA THR A 36 -5.10 -4.89 0.80
C THR A 36 -4.05 -4.02 0.15
N PHE A 37 -2.90 -4.61 -0.14
CA PHE A 37 -1.90 -4.05 -1.04
C PHE A 37 -2.15 -4.60 -2.44
N ALA A 38 -2.40 -3.73 -3.42
CA ALA A 38 -2.47 -4.10 -4.82
C ALA A 38 -1.16 -3.75 -5.50
N VAL A 39 -0.56 -4.72 -6.17
CA VAL A 39 0.71 -4.59 -6.88
C VAL A 39 0.46 -4.84 -8.36
N PRO A 40 0.27 -3.78 -9.18
CA PRO A 40 0.21 -3.92 -10.63
C PRO A 40 1.57 -4.36 -11.17
N CYS A 41 1.60 -5.42 -11.96
CA CYS A 41 2.80 -6.02 -12.52
C CYS A 41 2.71 -6.10 -14.05
N TYR A 42 3.74 -5.61 -14.74
CA TYR A 42 3.89 -5.76 -16.18
C TYR A 42 5.35 -5.85 -16.55
N ASN A 43 5.82 -7.05 -16.97
CA ASN A 43 7.23 -7.36 -17.20
C ASN A 43 8.10 -6.93 -15.99
N SER A 44 7.73 -7.37 -14.80
CA SER A 44 8.27 -6.93 -13.52
C SER A 44 9.19 -7.96 -12.85
N ALA A 45 9.50 -9.08 -13.50
CA ALA A 45 10.22 -10.21 -12.91
C ALA A 45 11.56 -9.81 -12.26
N ALA A 46 12.21 -8.77 -12.78
CA ALA A 46 13.53 -8.36 -12.30
C ALA A 46 13.52 -7.71 -10.90
N TYR A 47 12.37 -7.21 -10.43
CA TYR A 47 12.31 -6.38 -9.20
C TYR A 47 11.09 -6.65 -8.30
N MET A 48 10.00 -7.25 -8.81
CA MET A 48 8.77 -7.43 -8.03
C MET A 48 8.94 -8.29 -6.77
N GLU A 49 9.88 -9.21 -6.75
CA GLU A 49 10.11 -10.06 -5.59
C GLU A 49 10.48 -9.23 -4.35
N HIS A 50 11.34 -8.21 -4.51
CA HIS A 50 11.71 -7.33 -3.42
C HIS A 50 10.50 -6.55 -2.87
N CYS A 51 9.63 -6.06 -3.76
CA CYS A 51 8.36 -5.43 -3.37
C CYS A 51 7.54 -6.37 -2.48
N VAL A 52 7.26 -7.58 -2.99
CA VAL A 52 6.40 -8.56 -2.30
C VAL A 52 7.00 -8.99 -0.97
N ASP A 53 8.31 -9.26 -0.93
CA ASP A 53 9.00 -9.73 0.28
C ASP A 53 8.94 -8.70 1.41
N THR A 54 9.03 -7.40 1.09
CA THR A 54 8.88 -6.35 2.09
C THR A 54 7.44 -6.22 2.58
N LEU A 55 6.44 -6.39 1.72
CA LEU A 55 5.02 -6.37 2.08
C LEU A 55 4.64 -7.56 2.97
N LEU A 56 5.15 -8.77 2.68
CA LEU A 56 4.92 -9.99 3.48
C LEU A 56 5.32 -9.83 4.95
N GLN A 57 6.21 -8.86 5.28
CA GLN A 57 6.56 -8.56 6.68
C GLN A 57 5.42 -7.90 7.46
N GLY A 58 4.28 -7.63 6.84
CA GLY A 58 3.09 -7.04 7.48
C GLY A 58 2.31 -8.01 8.37
N GLY A 59 2.49 -9.34 8.19
CA GLY A 59 1.81 -10.38 8.97
C GLY A 59 0.53 -10.92 8.31
N ASP A 60 -0.29 -11.62 9.08
CA ASP A 60 -1.38 -12.45 8.55
C ASP A 60 -2.67 -11.68 8.25
N ASP A 61 -2.83 -10.50 8.81
CA ASP A 61 -4.03 -9.66 8.64
C ASP A 61 -3.96 -8.72 7.43
N ILE A 62 -2.91 -8.81 6.62
CA ILE A 62 -2.83 -8.14 5.33
C ILE A 62 -3.24 -9.05 4.18
N GLU A 63 -3.60 -8.46 3.06
CA GLU A 63 -3.76 -9.11 1.76
C GLU A 63 -2.83 -8.44 0.75
N ILE A 64 -2.23 -9.24 -0.14
CA ILE A 64 -1.44 -8.76 -1.28
C ILE A 64 -2.10 -9.31 -2.53
N ILE A 65 -2.50 -8.44 -3.45
CA ILE A 65 -3.03 -8.83 -4.76
C ILE A 65 -2.00 -8.47 -5.82
N LEU A 66 -1.37 -9.48 -6.40
CA LEU A 66 -0.48 -9.34 -7.54
C LEU A 66 -1.32 -9.37 -8.81
N VAL A 67 -1.36 -8.26 -9.54
CA VAL A 67 -2.13 -8.14 -10.78
C VAL A 67 -1.18 -8.15 -11.97
N ASP A 68 -1.01 -9.31 -12.60
CA ASP A 68 -0.28 -9.43 -13.85
C ASP A 68 -1.13 -8.89 -15.01
N ASP A 69 -0.68 -7.79 -15.59
CA ASP A 69 -1.33 -7.11 -16.71
C ASP A 69 -0.89 -7.68 -18.07
N GLY A 70 -0.87 -9.01 -18.16
CA GLY A 70 -0.56 -9.72 -19.40
C GLY A 70 0.89 -9.56 -19.81
N SER A 71 1.83 -9.87 -18.92
CA SER A 71 3.27 -9.80 -19.17
C SER A 71 3.73 -10.82 -20.22
N PRO A 72 4.20 -10.40 -21.43
CA PRO A 72 4.55 -11.33 -22.49
C PRO A 72 6.05 -11.63 -22.59
N LYS A 73 6.91 -10.97 -21.80
CA LYS A 73 8.37 -10.95 -22.06
C LYS A 73 9.21 -11.57 -20.96
N ASP A 74 8.65 -11.85 -19.81
CA ASP A 74 9.39 -12.36 -18.67
C ASP A 74 8.53 -13.29 -17.79
N ASP A 75 9.08 -13.78 -16.69
CA ASP A 75 8.47 -14.74 -15.79
C ASP A 75 7.51 -14.09 -14.76
N THR A 76 7.07 -12.85 -14.96
CA THR A 76 6.15 -12.15 -14.05
C THR A 76 4.91 -13.01 -13.69
N PRO A 77 4.19 -13.65 -14.66
CA PRO A 77 3.04 -14.47 -14.33
C PRO A 77 3.40 -15.65 -13.42
N ALA A 78 4.49 -16.35 -13.72
CA ALA A 78 4.94 -17.49 -12.91
C ALA A 78 5.38 -17.07 -11.50
N ILE A 79 5.97 -15.90 -11.35
CA ILE A 79 6.32 -15.33 -10.04
C ILE A 79 5.05 -15.03 -9.25
N CYS A 80 4.03 -14.43 -9.86
CA CYS A 80 2.74 -14.17 -9.22
C CYS A 80 2.11 -15.45 -8.68
N ASP A 81 2.06 -16.50 -9.50
CA ASP A 81 1.50 -17.81 -9.12
C ASP A 81 2.31 -18.45 -7.97
N ARG A 82 3.63 -18.41 -8.06
CA ARG A 82 4.51 -18.96 -7.02
C ARG A 82 4.25 -18.30 -5.65
N TYR A 83 4.13 -16.98 -5.59
CA TYR A 83 3.81 -16.30 -4.35
C TYR A 83 2.40 -16.64 -3.84
N ALA A 84 1.42 -16.74 -4.71
CA ALA A 84 0.07 -17.14 -4.33
C ALA A 84 0.01 -18.58 -3.80
N GLU A 85 0.80 -19.49 -4.36
CA GLU A 85 0.93 -20.87 -3.86
C GLU A 85 1.67 -20.95 -2.53
N GLN A 86 2.73 -20.16 -2.34
CA GLN A 86 3.53 -20.15 -1.11
C GLN A 86 2.81 -19.49 0.07
N TYR A 87 1.96 -18.48 -0.20
CA TYR A 87 1.29 -17.68 0.81
C TYR A 87 -0.22 -17.56 0.54
N PRO A 88 -0.96 -18.69 0.45
CA PRO A 88 -2.36 -18.72 -0.04
C PRO A 88 -3.33 -17.89 0.81
N ASP A 89 -3.01 -17.67 2.10
CA ASP A 89 -3.84 -16.87 3.01
C ASP A 89 -3.56 -15.37 2.92
N ILE A 90 -2.46 -14.97 2.26
CA ILE A 90 -1.99 -13.57 2.21
C ILE A 90 -1.95 -13.05 0.78
N VAL A 91 -1.45 -13.88 -0.17
CA VAL A 91 -1.20 -13.46 -1.55
C VAL A 91 -2.22 -14.07 -2.50
N ARG A 92 -2.69 -13.28 -3.43
CA ARG A 92 -3.54 -13.72 -4.55
C ARG A 92 -2.98 -13.19 -5.85
N ALA A 93 -2.92 -14.04 -6.87
CA ALA A 93 -2.57 -13.65 -8.23
C ALA A 93 -3.84 -13.42 -9.05
N ILE A 94 -3.84 -12.39 -9.88
CA ILE A 94 -4.85 -12.10 -10.90
C ILE A 94 -4.13 -11.87 -12.22
N HIS A 95 -4.50 -12.63 -13.24
CA HIS A 95 -3.99 -12.44 -14.59
C HIS A 95 -5.06 -11.83 -15.47
N GLN A 96 -4.70 -10.82 -16.26
CA GLN A 96 -5.61 -10.17 -17.19
C GLN A 96 -4.92 -9.86 -18.52
N PRO A 97 -5.65 -9.71 -19.63
CA PRO A 97 -5.12 -9.09 -20.82
C PRO A 97 -4.65 -7.68 -20.52
N ASN A 98 -3.55 -7.25 -21.13
CA ASN A 98 -2.98 -5.92 -20.88
C ASN A 98 -4.03 -4.81 -21.05
N GLY A 99 -4.31 -4.14 -19.96
CA GLY A 99 -5.24 -2.99 -19.86
C GLY A 99 -4.55 -1.70 -19.38
N GLY A 100 -3.25 -1.79 -19.11
CA GLY A 100 -2.43 -0.72 -18.57
C GLY A 100 -2.51 -0.59 -17.05
N HIS A 101 -1.57 0.16 -16.47
CA HIS A 101 -1.41 0.32 -15.02
C HIS A 101 -2.72 0.66 -14.29
N GLY A 102 -3.52 1.59 -14.82
CA GLY A 102 -4.79 1.98 -14.21
C GLY A 102 -5.80 0.83 -14.10
N GLU A 103 -5.85 -0.08 -15.07
CA GLU A 103 -6.73 -1.25 -14.99
C GLU A 103 -6.19 -2.26 -13.97
N GLY A 104 -4.87 -2.42 -13.86
CA GLY A 104 -4.25 -3.22 -12.80
C GLY A 104 -4.66 -2.71 -11.40
N VAL A 105 -4.62 -1.39 -11.18
CA VAL A 105 -5.12 -0.74 -9.95
C VAL A 105 -6.59 -1.03 -9.72
N ASN A 106 -7.43 -0.89 -10.76
CA ASN A 106 -8.87 -1.16 -10.69
C ASN A 106 -9.18 -2.61 -10.35
N GLN A 107 -8.45 -3.56 -10.92
CA GLN A 107 -8.61 -4.98 -10.60
C GLN A 107 -8.23 -5.28 -9.15
N GLY A 108 -7.12 -4.71 -8.68
CA GLY A 108 -6.76 -4.80 -7.27
C GLY A 108 -7.87 -4.29 -6.36
N LEU A 109 -8.44 -3.11 -6.67
CA LEU A 109 -9.51 -2.50 -5.87
C LEU A 109 -10.81 -3.31 -5.89
N ARG A 110 -11.24 -3.84 -7.05
CA ARG A 110 -12.46 -4.66 -7.17
C ARG A 110 -12.36 -5.95 -6.37
N ASN A 111 -11.16 -6.48 -6.19
CA ASN A 111 -10.91 -7.76 -5.53
C ASN A 111 -10.43 -7.62 -4.08
N ALA A 112 -10.24 -6.39 -3.59
CA ALA A 112 -9.74 -6.12 -2.25
C ALA A 112 -10.70 -6.58 -1.16
N ARG A 113 -10.17 -7.24 -0.12
CA ARG A 113 -10.88 -7.70 1.09
C ARG A 113 -10.49 -6.89 2.32
N GLY A 114 -9.49 -6.04 2.23
CA GLY A 114 -9.02 -5.20 3.32
C GLY A 114 -9.97 -4.05 3.64
N ILE A 115 -10.06 -3.70 4.91
CA ILE A 115 -10.74 -2.46 5.36
C ILE A 115 -10.09 -1.24 4.70
N TYR A 116 -8.78 -1.27 4.55
CA TYR A 116 -7.97 -0.27 3.86
C TYR A 116 -7.40 -0.82 2.56
N TYR A 117 -7.06 0.07 1.65
CA TYR A 117 -6.51 -0.27 0.36
C TYR A 117 -5.30 0.62 0.04
N LYS A 118 -4.24 0.03 -0.50
CA LYS A 118 -3.07 0.76 -1.00
C LYS A 118 -2.51 0.12 -2.25
N VAL A 119 -2.21 0.93 -3.24
CA VAL A 119 -1.39 0.53 -4.40
C VAL A 119 0.08 0.65 -4.03
N VAL A 120 0.86 -0.33 -4.43
CA VAL A 120 2.33 -0.30 -4.38
C VAL A 120 2.82 -0.73 -5.75
N ASP A 121 3.55 0.11 -6.44
CA ASP A 121 4.10 -0.25 -7.76
C ASP A 121 5.13 -1.37 -7.61
N SER A 122 5.21 -2.25 -8.60
CA SER A 122 6.02 -3.48 -8.50
C SER A 122 7.53 -3.23 -8.40
N ASP A 123 7.99 -2.02 -8.72
CA ASP A 123 9.37 -1.55 -8.57
C ASP A 123 9.60 -0.74 -7.27
N ASP A 124 8.54 -0.50 -6.49
CA ASP A 124 8.61 0.13 -5.18
C ASP A 124 8.67 -0.92 -4.05
N TRP A 125 9.08 -0.50 -2.85
CA TRP A 125 9.06 -1.33 -1.64
C TRP A 125 8.73 -0.51 -0.39
N VAL A 126 8.51 -1.20 0.72
CA VAL A 126 8.18 -0.54 1.99
C VAL A 126 9.31 -0.71 3.02
N ASP A 127 9.58 0.34 3.78
CA ASP A 127 10.40 0.24 4.98
C ASP A 127 9.66 -0.58 6.04
N VAL A 128 10.16 -1.79 6.34
CA VAL A 128 9.48 -2.75 7.21
C VAL A 128 9.17 -2.19 8.61
N PRO A 129 10.07 -1.46 9.30
CA PRO A 129 9.74 -0.80 10.55
C PRO A 129 8.59 0.22 10.43
N SER A 130 8.53 0.96 9.32
CA SER A 130 7.45 1.93 9.06
C SER A 130 6.14 1.23 8.71
N LEU A 131 6.19 0.15 7.92
CA LEU A 131 5.02 -0.69 7.64
C LEU A 131 4.39 -1.18 8.94
N ARG A 132 5.17 -1.77 9.85
CA ARG A 132 4.66 -2.27 11.14
C ARG A 132 3.99 -1.18 11.96
N LYS A 133 4.60 0.01 12.05
CA LYS A 133 4.00 1.17 12.75
C LYS A 133 2.68 1.61 12.12
N ALA A 134 2.61 1.64 10.77
CA ALA A 134 1.38 1.99 10.05
C ALA A 134 0.28 0.96 10.32
N LEU A 135 0.59 -0.34 10.22
CA LEU A 135 -0.36 -1.41 10.49
C LEU A 135 -0.85 -1.39 11.95
N ASP A 136 0.03 -1.21 12.93
CA ASP A 136 -0.36 -1.09 14.34
C ASP A 136 -1.32 0.07 14.56
N LYS A 137 -1.11 1.17 13.84
CA LYS A 137 -2.01 2.31 13.92
C LYS A 137 -3.36 2.04 13.26
N LEU A 138 -3.41 1.37 12.14
CA LEU A 138 -4.66 0.92 11.50
C LEU A 138 -5.40 -0.07 12.39
N ARG A 139 -4.71 -1.05 12.99
CA ARG A 139 -5.27 -1.99 13.97
C ARG A 139 -5.89 -1.25 15.17
N GLN A 140 -5.19 -0.22 15.66
CA GLN A 140 -5.71 0.61 16.75
C GLN A 140 -7.01 1.29 16.34
N PHE A 141 -7.10 1.91 15.15
CA PHE A 141 -8.33 2.58 14.70
C PHE A 141 -9.50 1.62 14.56
N VAL A 142 -9.27 0.44 13.99
CA VAL A 142 -10.31 -0.59 13.86
C VAL A 142 -10.80 -1.03 15.25
N ARG A 143 -9.88 -1.33 16.17
CA ARG A 143 -10.21 -1.72 17.54
C ARG A 143 -10.98 -0.63 18.29
N ASP A 144 -10.55 0.62 18.15
CA ASP A 144 -11.16 1.77 18.81
C ASP A 144 -12.44 2.23 18.09
N LYS A 145 -12.87 1.54 17.03
CA LYS A 145 -14.02 1.87 16.16
C LYS A 145 -13.95 3.31 15.64
N LYS A 146 -12.75 3.80 15.41
CA LYS A 146 -12.51 5.14 14.92
C LYS A 146 -12.50 5.13 13.41
N ALA A 147 -13.52 5.75 12.79
CA ALA A 147 -13.58 5.90 11.34
C ALA A 147 -12.46 6.83 10.87
N VAL A 148 -11.59 6.30 10.01
CA VAL A 148 -10.45 6.97 9.45
C VAL A 148 -10.37 6.58 7.99
N ASP A 149 -10.53 7.55 7.06
CA ASP A 149 -10.62 7.24 5.64
C ASP A 149 -9.24 7.13 4.98
N MET A 150 -8.23 7.85 5.47
CA MET A 150 -6.92 7.89 4.86
C MET A 150 -5.80 7.99 5.90
N LEU A 151 -4.77 7.16 5.73
CA LEU A 151 -3.49 7.25 6.44
C LEU A 151 -2.42 7.75 5.47
N ILE A 152 -1.85 8.94 5.72
CA ILE A 152 -0.80 9.52 4.88
C ILE A 152 0.56 9.26 5.53
N CYS A 153 1.47 8.66 4.78
CA CYS A 153 2.84 8.40 5.16
C CYS A 153 3.83 9.22 4.32
N ASN A 154 5.01 9.48 4.86
CA ASN A 154 6.11 9.98 4.05
C ASN A 154 6.60 8.88 3.11
N TYR A 155 7.32 9.27 2.05
CA TYR A 155 8.00 8.33 1.16
C TYR A 155 9.40 8.85 0.82
N VAL A 156 10.21 7.97 0.25
CA VAL A 156 11.59 8.23 -0.11
C VAL A 156 11.78 7.95 -1.59
N TYR A 157 12.33 8.92 -2.32
CA TYR A 157 12.93 8.65 -3.62
C TYR A 157 14.33 8.10 -3.38
N GLU A 158 14.60 6.92 -3.89
CA GLU A 158 15.90 6.30 -3.84
C GLU A 158 16.53 6.30 -5.24
N HIS A 159 17.68 6.94 -5.35
CA HIS A 159 18.46 6.97 -6.58
C HIS A 159 19.55 5.89 -6.47
N VAL A 160 19.27 4.71 -7.01
CA VAL A 160 20.14 3.54 -6.91
C VAL A 160 21.51 3.78 -7.55
N GLU A 161 21.54 4.54 -8.66
CA GLU A 161 22.77 4.80 -9.43
C GLU A 161 23.82 5.61 -8.67
N ASP A 162 23.41 6.57 -7.86
CA ASP A 162 24.32 7.45 -7.10
C ASP A 162 24.23 7.25 -5.58
N ASN A 163 23.43 6.26 -5.15
CA ASN A 163 23.19 5.92 -3.75
C ASN A 163 22.71 7.11 -2.92
N THR A 164 21.90 7.98 -3.52
CA THR A 164 21.30 9.13 -2.84
C THR A 164 19.83 8.88 -2.53
N GLN A 165 19.35 9.51 -1.45
CA GLN A 165 17.95 9.39 -1.00
C GLN A 165 17.37 10.76 -0.77
N ARG A 166 16.13 10.97 -1.23
CA ARG A 166 15.35 12.17 -0.96
C ARG A 166 14.06 11.83 -0.24
N VAL A 167 13.98 12.21 1.03
CA VAL A 167 12.77 11.98 1.83
C VAL A 167 11.73 13.07 1.53
N MET A 168 10.54 12.65 1.12
CA MET A 168 9.40 13.53 0.92
C MET A 168 8.57 13.60 2.21
N HIS A 169 8.53 14.79 2.81
CA HIS A 169 7.87 15.04 4.08
C HIS A 169 6.58 15.84 3.90
N TYR A 170 5.49 15.34 4.46
CA TYR A 170 4.21 16.06 4.51
C TYR A 170 4.04 16.94 5.75
N ARG A 171 5.08 17.05 6.60
CA ARG A 171 5.04 17.78 7.88
C ARG A 171 4.66 19.25 7.79
N ASN A 172 4.88 19.87 6.63
CA ASN A 172 4.55 21.29 6.41
C ASN A 172 3.16 21.49 5.79
N VAL A 173 2.49 20.39 5.43
CA VAL A 173 1.20 20.39 4.74
C VAL A 173 0.10 19.91 5.68
N PHE A 174 0.38 18.82 6.41
CA PHE A 174 -0.60 18.14 7.24
C PHE A 174 -0.20 18.13 8.73
N PRO A 175 -1.19 18.16 9.64
CA PRO A 175 -0.95 17.98 11.06
C PRO A 175 -0.31 16.61 11.35
N ARG A 176 0.69 16.59 12.25
CA ARG A 176 1.41 15.36 12.58
C ARG A 176 0.72 14.54 13.65
N ASN A 177 0.73 13.21 13.50
CA ASN A 177 0.35 12.24 14.54
C ASN A 177 -1.04 12.47 15.15
N ARG A 178 -1.95 13.07 14.41
CA ARG A 178 -3.33 13.28 14.84
C ARG A 178 -4.31 13.11 13.69
N VAL A 179 -5.53 12.79 14.04
CA VAL A 179 -6.68 12.79 13.13
C VAL A 179 -7.12 14.24 12.92
N PHE A 180 -7.45 14.59 11.67
CA PHE A 180 -7.95 15.91 11.32
C PHE A 180 -8.93 15.79 10.14
N GLY A 181 -9.78 16.80 9.94
CA GLY A 181 -10.64 16.94 8.77
C GLY A 181 -10.05 17.90 7.75
N TRP A 182 -10.64 17.91 6.56
CA TRP A 182 -10.22 18.81 5.47
C TRP A 182 -10.27 20.29 5.83
N GLU A 183 -11.18 20.69 6.71
CA GLU A 183 -11.33 22.04 7.22
C GLU A 183 -10.12 22.57 8.01
N GLN A 184 -9.27 21.65 8.50
CA GLN A 184 -8.06 21.97 9.27
C GLN A 184 -6.82 22.10 8.40
N ILE A 185 -6.98 21.86 7.09
CA ILE A 185 -5.90 22.00 6.11
C ILE A 185 -6.01 23.35 5.47
N GLY A 186 -4.96 24.17 5.62
CA GLY A 186 -4.87 25.47 4.96
C GLY A 186 -4.83 25.34 3.43
N ARG A 187 -4.56 26.45 2.73
CA ARG A 187 -4.43 26.43 1.26
C ARG A 187 -3.42 25.39 0.82
N PHE A 188 -3.95 24.30 0.31
CA PHE A 188 -3.21 23.18 -0.23
C PHE A 188 -3.05 23.37 -1.74
N ARG A 189 -1.82 23.43 -2.22
CA ARG A 189 -1.54 23.28 -3.65
C ARG A 189 -1.20 21.81 -3.86
N PRO A 190 -2.09 20.99 -4.39
CA PRO A 190 -1.75 19.62 -4.71
C PRO A 190 -0.66 19.65 -5.78
N SER A 191 0.56 19.23 -5.46
CA SER A 191 1.44 18.71 -6.47
C SER A 191 0.92 17.32 -6.82
N GLN A 192 0.97 16.94 -8.08
CA GLN A 192 0.44 15.68 -8.58
C GLN A 192 1.02 14.41 -7.89
N TYR A 193 2.03 14.56 -7.05
CA TYR A 193 2.66 13.49 -6.26
C TYR A 193 2.23 13.44 -4.78
N LEU A 194 1.26 14.25 -4.38
CA LEU A 194 0.87 14.35 -2.97
C LEU A 194 -0.23 13.38 -2.55
N LEU A 195 -0.89 12.73 -3.49
CA LEU A 195 -2.08 11.91 -3.24
C LEU A 195 -2.02 10.50 -3.86
N MET A 196 -0.85 10.09 -4.33
CA MET A 196 -0.64 8.71 -4.78
C MET A 196 -0.12 7.81 -3.67
#